data_3bce48bb26e35e72e9f6a5462cb87334
#
_entry.id   3bce48bb26e35e72e9f6a5462cb87334
#
_cell.length_a   1.000
_cell.length_b   1.000
_cell.length_c   1.000
_cell.angle_alpha   90.00
_cell.angle_beta   90.00
_cell.angle_gamma   90.00
#
_symmetry.space_group_name_H-M   'P 1'
#
loop_
_entity.id
_entity.type
_entity.pdbx_description
1 polymer ?
#
loop_
_entity_poly.entity_id
_entity_poly.type
_entity_poly.pdbx_seq_one_letter_code
_entity_poly.pdbx_strand_id
1 'polypeptide(L)'
;MARSFARELGSRGITANVIAPGFVETDMAAVLEQNRKDEIAKAVPLGRFCTPEEIASVVTFVASDAASYITGALIPVDGGLGMGH
;
A
#
# COMPACT_ATOMS: atom_id res chain seq x y z
N MET A 1 -6.01 13.36 -5.80
CA MET A 1 -4.74 13.48 -6.56
C MET A 1 -4.61 12.42 -7.65
N ALA A 2 -4.65 11.14 -7.30
CA ALA A 2 -4.54 10.09 -8.32
C ALA A 2 -5.58 10.20 -9.44
N ARG A 3 -6.82 10.56 -9.11
CA ARG A 3 -7.90 10.71 -10.09
C ARG A 3 -7.64 11.81 -11.11
N SER A 4 -7.09 12.94 -10.68
CA SER A 4 -6.76 14.06 -11.58
C SER A 4 -5.67 13.65 -12.56
N PHE A 5 -4.61 13.04 -12.07
CA PHE A 5 -3.52 12.54 -12.92
C PHE A 5 -4.00 11.45 -13.86
N ALA A 6 -4.87 10.55 -13.39
CA ALA A 6 -5.41 9.49 -14.21
C ALA A 6 -6.18 10.05 -15.41
N ARG A 7 -6.97 11.11 -15.19
CA ARG A 7 -7.72 11.75 -16.28
C ARG A 7 -6.80 12.42 -17.30
N GLU A 8 -5.78 13.14 -16.83
CA GLU A 8 -4.84 13.82 -17.71
C GLU A 8 -3.99 12.85 -18.52
N LEU A 9 -3.53 11.78 -17.88
CA LEU A 9 -2.59 10.84 -18.48
C LEU A 9 -3.27 9.70 -19.24
N GLY A 10 -4.55 9.43 -18.93
CA GLY A 10 -5.29 8.31 -19.53
C GLY A 10 -5.35 8.39 -21.06
N SER A 11 -5.53 9.60 -21.59
CA SER A 11 -5.57 9.81 -23.05
C SER A 11 -4.24 9.49 -23.72
N ARG A 12 -3.15 9.41 -22.96
CA ARG A 12 -1.80 9.06 -23.43
C ARG A 12 -1.44 7.61 -23.17
N GLY A 13 -2.38 6.81 -22.68
CA GLY A 13 -2.14 5.43 -22.35
C GLY A 13 -1.31 5.21 -21.08
N ILE A 14 -1.29 6.21 -20.19
CA ILE A 14 -0.53 6.16 -18.93
C ILE A 14 -1.50 5.99 -17.78
N THR A 15 -1.21 5.05 -16.87
CA THR A 15 -1.98 4.86 -15.64
C THR A 15 -1.33 5.60 -14.47
N ALA A 16 -2.17 6.03 -13.53
CA ALA A 16 -1.70 6.71 -12.31
C ALA A 16 -2.50 6.20 -11.12
N ASN A 17 -1.81 5.58 -10.16
CA ASN A 17 -2.41 5.00 -8.97
C ASN A 17 -1.60 5.41 -7.74
N VAL A 18 -2.26 5.37 -6.57
CA VAL A 18 -1.60 5.65 -5.30
C VAL A 18 -1.63 4.37 -4.46
N ILE A 19 -0.48 3.99 -3.91
CA ILE A 19 -0.38 2.89 -2.98
C ILE A 19 -0.23 3.49 -1.58
N ALA A 20 -1.13 3.12 -0.68
CA ALA A 20 -1.15 3.60 0.69
C ALA A 20 -0.72 2.46 1.63
N PRO A 21 0.57 2.39 2.01
CA PRO A 21 1.04 1.34 2.90
C PRO A 21 0.61 1.60 4.34
N GLY A 22 0.43 0.53 5.10
CA GLY A 22 0.22 0.61 6.53
C GLY A 22 1.54 0.58 7.29
N PHE A 23 1.60 -0.19 8.38
CA PHE A 23 2.84 -0.36 9.15
C PHE A 23 3.77 -1.34 8.44
N VAL A 24 4.94 -0.85 8.02
CA VAL A 24 5.92 -1.64 7.29
C VAL A 24 7.10 -1.95 8.20
N GLU A 25 7.58 -3.19 8.17
CA GLU A 25 8.76 -3.62 8.92
C GLU A 25 9.99 -2.98 8.29
N THR A 26 10.51 -1.94 8.95
CA THR A 26 11.68 -1.18 8.51
C THR A 26 12.67 -1.07 9.66
N ASP A 27 13.83 -0.48 9.39
CA ASP A 27 14.83 -0.25 10.45
C ASP A 27 14.27 0.61 11.59
N MET A 28 13.38 1.54 11.30
CA MET A 28 12.73 2.33 12.36
C MET A 28 11.82 1.47 13.22
N ALA A 29 11.08 0.55 12.61
CA ALA A 29 10.24 -0.38 13.36
C ALA A 29 11.08 -1.30 14.24
N ALA A 30 12.28 -1.67 13.80
CA ALA A 30 13.18 -2.55 14.54
C ALA A 30 13.66 -1.95 15.86
N VAL A 31 13.62 -0.62 16.02
CA VAL A 31 14.04 0.03 17.29
C VAL A 31 12.90 0.19 18.28
N LEU A 32 11.67 -0.15 17.91
CA LEU A 32 10.54 -0.10 18.83
C LEU A 32 10.64 -1.23 19.86
N GLU A 33 10.16 -0.98 21.08
CA GLU A 33 10.06 -2.01 22.10
C GLU A 33 9.05 -3.08 21.64
N GLN A 34 9.29 -4.32 22.06
CA GLN A 34 8.47 -5.45 21.63
C GLN A 34 7.00 -5.29 21.98
N ASN A 35 6.69 -4.79 23.19
CA ASN A 35 5.30 -4.57 23.57
C ASN A 35 4.62 -3.51 22.70
N ARG A 36 5.36 -2.51 22.25
CA ARG A 36 4.84 -1.49 21.34
C ARG A 36 4.54 -2.07 19.96
N LYS A 37 5.43 -2.94 19.46
CA LYS A 37 5.19 -3.67 18.22
C LYS A 37 3.96 -4.54 18.30
N ASP A 38 3.77 -5.21 19.43
CA ASP A 38 2.60 -6.07 19.67
C ASP A 38 1.30 -5.26 19.67
N GLU A 39 1.31 -4.09 20.29
CA GLU A 39 0.15 -3.20 20.27
C GLU A 39 -0.22 -2.74 18.86
N ILE A 40 0.79 -2.37 18.08
CA ILE A 40 0.57 -1.95 16.70
C ILE A 40 0.05 -3.11 15.88
N ALA A 41 0.64 -4.29 16.02
CA ALA A 41 0.21 -5.48 15.30
C ALA A 41 -1.22 -5.88 15.62
N LYS A 42 -1.65 -5.69 16.87
CA LYS A 42 -3.04 -5.98 17.28
C LYS A 42 -4.05 -5.07 16.60
N ALA A 43 -3.65 -3.85 16.24
CA ALA A 43 -4.53 -2.91 15.54
C ALA A 43 -4.73 -3.29 14.07
N VAL A 44 -3.86 -4.13 13.51
CA VAL A 44 -3.93 -4.56 12.12
C VAL A 44 -4.72 -5.86 12.05
N PRO A 45 -5.82 -5.93 11.26
CA PRO A 45 -6.60 -7.16 11.15
C PRO A 45 -5.81 -8.40 10.79
N LEU A 46 -4.78 -8.29 9.92
CA LEU A 46 -3.91 -9.43 9.62
C LEU A 46 -2.93 -9.76 10.74
N GLY A 47 -2.83 -8.92 11.77
CA GLY A 47 -2.09 -9.22 12.98
C GLY A 47 -0.58 -9.10 12.88
N ARG A 48 -0.07 -8.45 11.84
CA ARG A 48 1.37 -8.31 11.64
C ARG A 48 1.71 -7.08 10.82
N PHE A 49 2.98 -6.68 10.88
CA PHE A 49 3.52 -5.64 10.01
C PHE A 49 3.61 -6.16 8.58
N CYS A 50 3.53 -5.25 7.62
CA CYS A 50 3.81 -5.53 6.23
C CYS A 50 5.32 -5.62 6.01
N THR A 51 5.77 -6.50 5.13
CA THR A 51 7.20 -6.52 4.74
C THR A 51 7.43 -5.55 3.58
N PRO A 52 8.66 -5.01 3.44
CA PRO A 52 8.97 -4.19 2.27
C PRO A 52 8.76 -4.94 0.95
N GLU A 53 9.01 -6.25 0.94
CA GLU A 53 8.82 -7.10 -0.24
C GLU A 53 7.34 -7.16 -0.65
N GLU A 54 6.42 -7.15 0.32
CA GLU A 54 4.98 -7.14 0.03
C GLU A 54 4.56 -5.84 -0.65
N ILE A 55 5.11 -4.69 -0.22
CA ILE A 55 4.87 -3.42 -0.88
C ILE A 55 5.48 -3.44 -2.29
N ALA A 56 6.71 -3.93 -2.43
CA ALA A 56 7.38 -4.01 -3.73
C ALA A 56 6.60 -4.89 -4.71
N SER A 57 6.01 -5.99 -4.24
CA SER A 57 5.19 -6.88 -5.08
C SER A 57 3.95 -6.16 -5.63
N VAL A 58 3.31 -5.34 -4.80
CA VAL A 58 2.14 -4.56 -5.23
C VAL A 58 2.55 -3.51 -6.26
N VAL A 59 3.65 -2.80 -6.02
CA VAL A 59 4.16 -1.80 -6.97
C VAL A 59 4.49 -2.46 -8.30
N THR A 60 5.15 -3.61 -8.28
CA THR A 60 5.50 -4.36 -9.49
C THR A 60 4.25 -4.77 -10.26
N PHE A 61 3.23 -5.26 -9.56
CA PHE A 61 1.96 -5.66 -10.18
C PHE A 61 1.29 -4.46 -10.84
N VAL A 62 1.17 -3.34 -10.12
CA VAL A 62 0.48 -2.14 -10.62
C VAL A 62 1.22 -1.54 -11.81
N ALA A 63 2.54 -1.70 -11.88
CA ALA A 63 3.35 -1.24 -12.99
C ALA A 63 3.36 -2.22 -14.18
N SER A 64 2.75 -3.39 -14.04
CA SER A 64 2.80 -4.44 -15.07
C SER A 64 1.64 -4.32 -16.06
N ASP A 65 1.76 -5.05 -17.18
CA ASP A 65 0.68 -5.15 -18.17
C ASP A 65 -0.57 -5.80 -17.59
N ALA A 66 -0.42 -6.64 -16.57
CA ALA A 66 -1.56 -7.27 -15.90
C ALA A 66 -2.48 -6.24 -15.24
N ALA A 67 -1.97 -5.06 -14.91
CA ALA A 67 -2.73 -3.97 -14.30
C ALA A 67 -3.03 -2.84 -15.31
N SER A 68 -2.96 -3.10 -16.60
CA SER A 68 -3.05 -2.08 -17.64
C SER A 68 -4.37 -1.32 -17.67
N TYR A 69 -5.43 -1.88 -17.11
CA TYR A 69 -6.74 -1.24 -17.06
C TYR A 69 -7.04 -0.62 -15.69
N ILE A 70 -6.07 -0.57 -14.78
CA ILE A 70 -6.21 0.02 -13.45
C ILE A 70 -5.61 1.42 -13.47
N THR A 71 -6.43 2.43 -13.20
CA THR A 71 -5.95 3.80 -13.09
C THR A 71 -6.87 4.60 -12.17
N GLY A 72 -6.35 5.63 -11.54
CA GLY A 72 -7.11 6.47 -10.62
C GLY A 72 -7.43 5.80 -9.28
N ALA A 73 -6.81 4.68 -8.96
CA ALA A 73 -7.10 3.92 -7.78
C ALA A 73 -6.23 4.34 -6.59
N LEU A 74 -6.82 4.28 -5.41
CA LEU A 74 -6.09 4.33 -4.15
C LEU A 74 -6.10 2.90 -3.60
N ILE A 75 -4.92 2.28 -3.51
CA ILE A 75 -4.78 0.88 -3.14
C ILE A 75 -4.18 0.80 -1.74
N PRO A 76 -4.97 0.49 -0.71
CA PRO A 76 -4.43 0.30 0.63
C PRO A 76 -3.72 -1.05 0.73
N VAL A 77 -2.48 -1.03 1.23
CA VAL A 77 -1.70 -2.23 1.50
C VAL A 77 -1.34 -2.20 2.98
N ASP A 78 -2.35 -2.41 3.81
CA ASP A 78 -2.30 -2.11 5.25
C ASP A 78 -2.82 -3.25 6.14
N GLY A 79 -3.00 -4.43 5.58
CA GLY A 79 -3.51 -5.57 6.34
C GLY A 79 -4.92 -5.37 6.87
N GLY A 80 -5.68 -4.44 6.31
CA GLY A 80 -7.04 -4.14 6.73
C GLY A 80 -7.16 -3.01 7.76
N LEU A 81 -6.04 -2.36 8.12
CA LEU A 81 -6.04 -1.32 9.15
C LEU A 81 -7.02 -0.18 8.86
N GLY A 82 -7.12 0.24 7.60
CA GLY A 82 -8.00 1.33 7.18
C GLY A 82 -9.42 0.92 6.86
N MET A 83 -9.79 -0.32 7.11
CA MET A 83 -11.06 -0.91 6.67
C MET A 83 -12.23 -0.61 7.61
N GLY A 84 -12.06 0.00 8.72
CA GLY A 84 -13.06 0.13 9.80
C GLY A 84 -14.20 1.11 9.52
N HIS A 85 -14.52 1.37 8.30
CA HIS A 85 -15.51 2.39 7.95
C HIS A 85 -16.53 1.92 6.94
#